data_99bdef31b60942d0205889e8c91a3d91
#
_entry.id   99bdef31b60942d0205889e8c91a3d91
#
_cell.length_a   1.000
_cell.length_b   1.000
_cell.length_c   1.000
_cell.angle_alpha   90.00
_cell.angle_beta   90.00
_cell.angle_gamma   90.00
#
_symmetry.space_group_name_H-M   'P 1'
#
loop_
_entity.id
_entity.type
_entity.pdbx_description
1 polymer ?
#
loop_
_entity_poly.entity_id
_entity_poly.type
_entity_poly.pdbx_seq_one_letter_code
_entity_poly.pdbx_strand_id
1 'polypeptide(L)'
;MSAQPFCPHFSQNQCRSCQWLEMPYAEQLEAKKAHLIQQLNGLNLEKLEWQPPYTSALQHFRNKAKMVVSGSVERPILGILRDPDDPQSAVDLSDCFLYPPHFGEIFTELKRFIGRAGLVPYNIAKRKGELKYILLTESQSNGTLMLRFVLRSSVKLPLIERELPQLLARLPKIKVVSLNIQPKHAAILEGEEEIFLTKQKQMEENFNKIPLFIRPQGFFQTNPKVAEGLYGTAQQWIKDLPIEKIWDLFCGVGGFGLHCAKILQEQGKSVALTGIEISPSAIACATLSAEKLGLPQITFKSLDAANFALAQEEKPDLLIVNPPRRGIGKALAQFLNQLQPHFILYSSCNAESMGRDLTELHHYQAEKIQLFDMFPHTSHYEVLTLLKLT
;
A
#
# COMPACT_ATOMS: atom_id res chain seq x y z
N MET A 1 -9.41 27.08 0.50
CA MET A 1 -8.12 26.44 0.12
C MET A 1 -7.33 26.25 1.40
N SER A 2 -6.97 25.02 1.78
CA SER A 2 -6.12 24.78 2.95
C SER A 2 -4.75 25.40 2.71
N ALA A 3 -4.23 26.12 3.72
CA ALA A 3 -2.89 26.70 3.63
C ALA A 3 -1.86 25.57 3.41
N GLN A 4 -0.84 25.87 2.60
CA GLN A 4 0.24 24.92 2.35
C GLN A 4 0.97 24.61 3.65
N PRO A 5 1.25 23.32 3.97
CA PRO A 5 1.88 22.98 5.24
C PRO A 5 3.33 23.45 5.26
N PHE A 6 3.75 23.95 6.41
CA PHE A 6 5.16 24.26 6.67
C PHE A 6 5.87 23.03 7.24
N CYS A 7 7.07 22.73 6.73
CA CYS A 7 7.90 21.64 7.22
C CYS A 7 9.32 22.16 7.55
N PRO A 8 9.73 22.20 8.83
CA PRO A 8 11.06 22.65 9.20
C PRO A 8 12.17 21.77 8.61
N HIS A 9 11.97 20.46 8.53
CA HIS A 9 12.95 19.54 7.94
C HIS A 9 13.18 19.80 6.46
N PHE A 10 12.12 20.20 5.72
CA PHE A 10 12.24 20.55 4.33
C PHE A 10 12.98 21.90 4.17
N SER A 11 12.57 22.94 4.90
CA SER A 11 13.18 24.27 4.80
C SER A 11 14.66 24.28 5.21
N GLN A 12 15.05 23.42 6.15
CA GLN A 12 16.44 23.23 6.59
C GLN A 12 17.23 22.23 5.71
N ASN A 13 16.66 21.76 4.62
CA ASN A 13 17.27 20.77 3.71
C ASN A 13 17.65 19.44 4.40
N GLN A 14 16.94 19.07 5.45
CA GLN A 14 17.17 17.83 6.19
C GLN A 14 16.39 16.65 5.61
N CYS A 15 15.20 16.91 5.02
CA CYS A 15 14.38 15.90 4.37
C CYS A 15 13.82 16.45 3.05
N ARG A 16 13.92 15.66 1.98
CA ARG A 16 13.44 16.01 0.63
C ARG A 16 12.40 15.02 0.10
N SER A 17 11.75 14.26 0.99
CA SER A 17 10.71 13.30 0.59
C SER A 17 9.48 13.97 -0.02
N CYS A 18 9.14 15.20 0.42
CA CYS A 18 8.05 16.02 -0.12
C CYS A 18 8.59 16.99 -1.19
N GLN A 19 9.02 16.46 -2.35
CA GLN A 19 9.73 17.22 -3.38
C GLN A 19 8.95 18.45 -3.91
N TRP A 20 7.61 18.40 -3.88
CA TRP A 20 6.70 19.42 -4.35
C TRP A 20 6.03 20.22 -3.24
N LEU A 21 6.63 20.23 -2.03
CA LEU A 21 6.03 20.89 -0.87
C LEU A 21 5.79 22.38 -1.09
N GLU A 22 6.65 23.06 -1.85
CA GLU A 22 6.53 24.50 -2.15
C GLU A 22 5.60 24.78 -3.33
N MET A 23 5.22 23.76 -4.12
CA MET A 23 4.29 23.89 -5.23
C MET A 23 2.85 23.97 -4.72
N PRO A 24 2.04 24.95 -5.10
CA PRO A 24 0.62 25.01 -4.76
C PRO A 24 -0.12 23.72 -5.12
N TYR A 25 -1.02 23.26 -4.26
CA TYR A 25 -1.65 21.95 -4.43
C TYR A 25 -2.40 21.79 -5.75
N ALA A 26 -3.07 22.84 -6.22
CA ALA A 26 -3.73 22.82 -7.53
C ALA A 26 -2.72 22.58 -8.67
N GLU A 27 -1.53 23.19 -8.60
CA GLU A 27 -0.47 22.99 -9.59
C GLU A 27 0.11 21.57 -9.52
N GLN A 28 0.22 20.97 -8.31
CA GLN A 28 0.61 19.56 -8.16
C GLN A 28 -0.36 18.63 -8.91
N LEU A 29 -1.67 18.87 -8.79
CA LEU A 29 -2.69 18.07 -9.46
C LEU A 29 -2.64 18.25 -10.98
N GLU A 30 -2.50 19.48 -11.47
CA GLU A 30 -2.38 19.75 -12.90
C GLU A 30 -1.10 19.13 -13.49
N ALA A 31 0.02 19.19 -12.78
CA ALA A 31 1.25 18.54 -13.21
C ALA A 31 1.12 17.01 -13.30
N LYS A 32 0.45 16.38 -12.31
CA LYS A 32 0.16 14.94 -12.33
C LYS A 32 -0.76 14.56 -13.49
N LYS A 33 -1.81 15.36 -13.73
CA LYS A 33 -2.74 15.15 -14.84
C LYS A 33 -2.03 15.31 -16.18
N ALA A 34 -1.23 16.35 -16.36
CA ALA A 34 -0.44 16.57 -17.57
C ALA A 34 0.51 15.39 -17.84
N HIS A 35 1.20 14.90 -16.80
CA HIS A 35 2.03 13.70 -16.90
C HIS A 35 1.21 12.48 -17.32
N LEU A 36 0.06 12.23 -16.70
CA LEU A 36 -0.82 11.12 -17.06
C LEU A 36 -1.23 11.19 -18.54
N ILE A 37 -1.69 12.37 -19.02
CA ILE A 37 -2.08 12.57 -20.41
C ILE A 37 -0.90 12.26 -21.34
N GLN A 38 0.32 12.70 -20.99
CA GLN A 38 1.52 12.41 -21.77
C GLN A 38 1.81 10.91 -21.88
N GLN A 39 1.60 10.15 -20.80
CA GLN A 39 1.84 8.70 -20.81
C GLN A 39 0.79 7.91 -21.62
N LEU A 40 -0.36 8.52 -21.90
CA LEU A 40 -1.43 7.94 -22.69
C LEU A 40 -1.38 8.38 -24.17
N ASN A 41 -0.35 9.09 -24.58
CA ASN A 41 -0.14 9.47 -25.99
C ASN A 41 -0.05 8.20 -26.87
N GLY A 42 -0.83 8.19 -27.94
CA GLY A 42 -0.93 7.03 -28.86
C GLY A 42 -2.17 6.17 -28.63
N LEU A 43 -2.93 6.42 -27.56
CA LEU A 43 -4.24 5.81 -27.36
C LEU A 43 -5.35 6.69 -27.96
N ASN A 44 -6.44 6.04 -28.40
CA ASN A 44 -7.64 6.78 -28.80
C ASN A 44 -8.36 7.30 -27.55
N LEU A 45 -8.20 8.59 -27.26
CA LEU A 45 -8.76 9.27 -26.10
C LEU A 45 -10.09 10.01 -26.39
N GLU A 46 -10.60 9.98 -27.62
CA GLU A 46 -11.78 10.77 -28.04
C GLU A 46 -13.05 10.44 -27.25
N LYS A 47 -13.20 9.17 -26.84
CA LYS A 47 -14.34 8.70 -26.06
C LYS A 47 -14.04 8.50 -24.58
N LEU A 48 -12.83 8.84 -24.14
CA LEU A 48 -12.40 8.65 -22.75
C LEU A 48 -13.06 9.69 -21.84
N GLU A 49 -13.85 9.21 -20.88
CA GLU A 49 -14.44 10.05 -19.84
C GLU A 49 -13.41 10.31 -18.73
N TRP A 50 -12.87 11.53 -18.72
CA TRP A 50 -11.95 12.00 -17.70
C TRP A 50 -12.71 12.39 -16.43
N GLN A 51 -12.51 11.66 -15.35
CA GLN A 51 -13.04 12.02 -14.05
C GLN A 51 -12.14 13.07 -13.38
N PRO A 52 -12.70 13.99 -12.56
CA PRO A 52 -11.89 14.90 -11.76
C PRO A 52 -10.90 14.15 -10.88
N PRO A 53 -9.67 14.67 -10.65
CA PRO A 53 -8.74 14.05 -9.73
C PRO A 53 -9.35 13.85 -8.34
N TYR A 54 -9.15 12.65 -7.76
CA TYR A 54 -9.52 12.40 -6.38
C TYR A 54 -8.44 12.97 -5.48
N THR A 55 -8.81 13.99 -4.70
CA THR A 55 -7.87 14.78 -3.89
C THR A 55 -7.58 14.15 -2.54
N SER A 56 -6.46 14.53 -1.93
CA SER A 56 -6.04 14.12 -0.60
C SER A 56 -6.01 15.28 0.39
N ALA A 57 -6.05 14.97 1.68
CA ALA A 57 -5.57 15.88 2.70
C ALA A 57 -4.07 16.12 2.52
N LEU A 58 -3.59 17.34 2.84
CA LEU A 58 -2.19 17.72 2.68
C LEU A 58 -1.33 17.37 3.90
N GLN A 59 -1.97 17.01 5.01
CA GLN A 59 -1.35 16.68 6.30
C GLN A 59 -2.08 15.48 6.92
N HIS A 60 -1.39 14.76 7.79
CA HIS A 60 -1.95 13.69 8.62
C HIS A 60 -2.66 12.56 7.85
N PHE A 61 -2.34 12.42 6.55
CA PHE A 61 -2.98 11.43 5.70
C PHE A 61 -2.29 10.05 5.73
N ARG A 62 -1.04 10.01 6.18
CA ARG A 62 -0.20 8.81 6.08
C ARG A 62 -0.30 7.97 7.33
N ASN A 63 -0.97 6.83 7.25
CA ASN A 63 -1.19 5.91 8.37
C ASN A 63 -0.04 4.93 8.65
N LYS A 64 1.03 4.94 7.84
CA LYS A 64 2.18 4.05 7.97
C LYS A 64 3.48 4.84 8.00
N ALA A 65 4.19 4.73 9.12
CA ALA A 65 5.54 5.23 9.27
C ALA A 65 6.56 4.10 9.11
N LYS A 66 7.58 4.36 8.29
CA LYS A 66 8.77 3.52 8.15
C LYS A 66 9.96 4.35 8.58
N MET A 67 10.54 4.01 9.72
CA MET A 67 11.63 4.75 10.33
C MET A 67 12.92 3.95 10.31
N VAL A 68 13.99 4.52 9.74
CA VAL A 68 15.35 4.06 10.00
C VAL A 68 15.68 4.37 11.45
N VAL A 69 16.28 3.42 12.16
CA VAL A 69 16.73 3.62 13.54
C VAL A 69 18.23 3.91 13.55
N SER A 70 18.60 5.04 14.10
CA SER A 70 19.98 5.55 14.16
C SER A 70 20.30 6.12 15.55
N GLY A 71 21.44 6.76 15.71
CA GLY A 71 21.88 7.34 16.98
C GLY A 71 22.47 6.29 17.92
N SER A 72 22.16 6.41 19.21
CA SER A 72 22.57 5.47 20.27
C SER A 72 21.36 4.87 20.99
N VAL A 73 21.61 3.90 21.87
CA VAL A 73 20.56 3.31 22.73
C VAL A 73 19.91 4.36 23.62
N GLU A 74 20.71 5.29 24.13
CA GLU A 74 20.26 6.37 25.04
C GLU A 74 19.57 7.52 24.30
N ARG A 75 19.93 7.72 23.03
CA ARG A 75 19.42 8.79 22.18
C ARG A 75 19.10 8.25 20.78
N PRO A 76 18.09 7.38 20.66
CA PRO A 76 17.70 6.85 19.36
C PRO A 76 17.03 7.92 18.50
N ILE A 77 17.39 7.90 17.22
CA ILE A 77 16.82 8.74 16.16
C ILE A 77 15.90 7.85 15.33
N LEU A 78 14.65 8.26 15.15
CA LEU A 78 13.67 7.58 14.31
C LEU A 78 13.34 8.45 13.10
N GLY A 79 13.75 8.03 11.90
CA GLY A 79 13.51 8.84 10.72
C GLY A 79 14.16 8.31 9.45
N ILE A 80 15.06 9.09 8.87
CA ILE A 80 15.77 8.75 7.64
C ILE A 80 17.27 8.94 7.78
N LEU A 81 18.06 8.32 6.90
CA LEU A 81 19.41 8.72 6.59
C LEU A 81 19.37 9.53 5.30
N ARG A 82 19.98 10.74 5.29
CA ARG A 82 20.10 11.55 4.07
C ARG A 82 21.10 10.90 3.10
N ASP A 83 22.17 10.38 3.66
CA ASP A 83 23.13 9.51 2.98
C ASP A 83 22.99 8.11 3.58
N PRO A 84 22.61 7.10 2.80
CA PRO A 84 22.44 5.73 3.30
C PRO A 84 23.71 5.14 3.91
N ASP A 85 24.89 5.60 3.51
CA ASP A 85 26.19 5.09 3.96
C ASP A 85 26.76 5.88 5.15
N ASP A 86 26.20 7.06 5.47
CA ASP A 86 26.62 7.90 6.59
C ASP A 86 25.59 7.88 7.75
N PRO A 87 25.89 7.17 8.86
CA PRO A 87 25.05 7.17 10.05
C PRO A 87 24.87 8.54 10.72
N GLN A 88 25.78 9.49 10.46
CA GLN A 88 25.68 10.85 11.01
C GLN A 88 24.70 11.71 10.21
N SER A 89 24.29 11.28 9.05
CA SER A 89 23.30 11.95 8.23
C SER A 89 21.85 11.73 8.71
N ALA A 90 21.67 11.04 9.85
CA ALA A 90 20.36 10.72 10.42
C ALA A 90 19.55 11.97 10.77
N VAL A 91 18.28 11.95 10.37
CA VAL A 91 17.30 13.01 10.69
C VAL A 91 16.14 12.38 11.43
N ASP A 92 15.79 12.94 12.60
CA ASP A 92 14.62 12.54 13.36
C ASP A 92 13.36 13.09 12.67
N LEU A 93 12.42 12.21 12.37
CA LEU A 93 11.15 12.55 11.73
C LEU A 93 9.95 12.16 12.61
N SER A 94 10.14 12.11 13.94
CA SER A 94 9.07 11.80 14.88
C SER A 94 7.95 12.84 14.88
N ASP A 95 8.21 14.04 14.38
CA ASP A 95 7.29 15.17 14.25
C ASP A 95 6.81 15.41 12.81
N CYS A 96 7.02 14.45 11.90
CA CYS A 96 6.63 14.61 10.49
C CYS A 96 5.12 14.83 10.36
N PHE A 97 4.74 15.95 9.75
CA PHE A 97 3.34 16.39 9.60
C PHE A 97 2.48 15.48 8.67
N LEU A 98 3.11 14.56 7.95
CA LEU A 98 2.36 13.59 7.15
C LEU A 98 1.66 12.52 8.00
N TYR A 99 2.20 12.23 9.19
CA TYR A 99 1.63 11.27 10.11
C TYR A 99 0.55 11.90 11.01
N PRO A 100 -0.37 11.09 11.57
CA PRO A 100 -1.28 11.56 12.61
C PRO A 100 -0.52 12.17 13.78
N PRO A 101 -1.00 13.28 14.39
CA PRO A 101 -0.25 14.00 15.45
C PRO A 101 0.12 13.11 16.63
N HIS A 102 -0.71 12.14 17.01
CA HIS A 102 -0.45 11.22 18.13
C HIS A 102 0.71 10.24 17.88
N PHE A 103 1.20 10.11 16.64
CA PHE A 103 2.39 9.29 16.35
C PHE A 103 3.63 9.82 17.08
N GLY A 104 3.75 11.12 17.32
CA GLY A 104 4.85 11.71 18.07
C GLY A 104 4.98 11.15 19.49
N GLU A 105 3.85 10.96 20.19
CA GLU A 105 3.81 10.33 21.51
C GLU A 105 4.21 8.85 21.44
N ILE A 106 3.73 8.14 20.44
CA ILE A 106 4.09 6.73 20.19
C ILE A 106 5.59 6.60 19.93
N PHE A 107 6.18 7.45 19.08
CA PHE A 107 7.62 7.43 18.82
C PHE A 107 8.43 7.76 20.07
N THR A 108 7.95 8.68 20.89
CA THR A 108 8.58 8.98 22.18
C THR A 108 8.65 7.74 23.08
N GLU A 109 7.57 6.98 23.19
CA GLU A 109 7.56 5.74 23.98
C GLU A 109 8.38 4.63 23.32
N LEU A 110 8.41 4.55 22.00
CA LEU A 110 9.28 3.59 21.27
C LEU A 110 10.77 3.90 21.50
N LYS A 111 11.16 5.17 21.53
CA LYS A 111 12.54 5.57 21.90
C LYS A 111 12.91 5.12 23.31
N ARG A 112 12.00 5.26 24.28
CA ARG A 112 12.20 4.75 25.63
C ARG A 112 12.29 3.23 25.66
N PHE A 113 11.47 2.54 24.90
CA PHE A 113 11.51 1.07 24.77
C PHE A 113 12.85 0.59 24.18
N ILE A 114 13.39 1.26 23.16
CA ILE A 114 14.72 0.96 22.59
C ILE A 114 15.78 1.01 23.68
N GLY A 115 15.74 2.06 24.53
CA GLY A 115 16.66 2.23 25.67
C GLY A 115 16.55 1.07 26.69
N ARG A 116 15.33 0.77 27.15
CA ARG A 116 15.10 -0.28 28.15
C ARG A 116 15.47 -1.68 27.64
N ALA A 117 15.16 -1.98 26.39
CA ALA A 117 15.47 -3.27 25.78
C ALA A 117 16.93 -3.36 25.26
N GLY A 118 17.72 -2.31 25.39
CA GLY A 118 19.11 -2.29 24.95
C GLY A 118 19.27 -2.59 23.45
N LEU A 119 18.36 -2.06 22.62
CA LEU A 119 18.33 -2.28 21.18
C LEU A 119 19.30 -1.32 20.47
N VAL A 120 20.55 -1.73 20.33
CA VAL A 120 21.57 -0.91 19.66
C VAL A 120 21.16 -0.65 18.21
N PRO A 121 21.01 0.62 17.77
CA PRO A 121 20.75 0.95 16.38
C PRO A 121 21.81 0.37 15.45
N TYR A 122 21.37 -0.12 14.29
CA TYR A 122 22.30 -0.68 13.31
C TYR A 122 23.10 0.42 12.62
N ASN A 123 24.41 0.39 12.81
CA ASN A 123 25.36 1.29 12.15
C ASN A 123 25.85 0.65 10.86
N ILE A 124 25.48 1.22 9.72
CA ILE A 124 25.76 0.66 8.40
C ILE A 124 27.28 0.68 8.10
N ALA A 125 27.97 1.77 8.43
CA ALA A 125 29.42 1.90 8.18
C ALA A 125 30.25 0.89 9.00
N LYS A 126 29.84 0.66 10.27
CA LYS A 126 30.54 -0.28 11.17
C LYS A 126 30.02 -1.72 11.07
N ARG A 127 28.91 -1.97 10.37
CA ARG A 127 28.20 -3.25 10.27
C ARG A 127 27.89 -3.86 11.65
N LYS A 128 27.56 -3.02 12.64
CA LYS A 128 27.29 -3.39 14.03
C LYS A 128 25.98 -2.81 14.51
N GLY A 129 25.37 -3.46 15.51
CA GLY A 129 24.06 -3.13 16.03
C GLY A 129 23.00 -4.12 15.58
N GLU A 130 21.80 -3.98 16.09
CA GLU A 130 20.71 -4.94 15.87
C GLU A 130 19.48 -4.32 15.21
N LEU A 131 19.02 -3.17 15.71
CA LEU A 131 17.77 -2.56 15.27
C LEU A 131 17.97 -1.67 14.03
N LYS A 132 17.40 -2.08 12.91
CA LYS A 132 17.52 -1.39 11.62
C LYS A 132 16.37 -0.43 11.35
N TYR A 133 15.13 -0.94 11.51
CA TYR A 133 13.92 -0.18 11.20
C TYR A 133 12.84 -0.43 12.24
N ILE A 134 11.94 0.54 12.35
CA ILE A 134 10.64 0.41 12.98
C ILE A 134 9.59 0.77 11.96
N LEU A 135 8.57 -0.08 11.81
CA LEU A 135 7.38 0.21 11.03
C LEU A 135 6.18 0.27 11.97
N LEU A 136 5.49 1.40 11.92
CA LEU A 136 4.25 1.61 12.67
C LEU A 136 3.12 1.83 11.66
N THR A 137 2.04 1.05 11.78
CA THR A 137 0.85 1.19 10.94
C THR A 137 -0.37 1.34 11.82
N GLU A 138 -1.25 2.27 11.50
CA GLU A 138 -2.53 2.49 12.18
C GLU A 138 -3.70 2.11 11.27
N SER A 139 -4.67 1.40 11.82
CA SER A 139 -6.00 1.29 11.20
C SER A 139 -6.76 2.59 11.41
N GLN A 140 -7.15 3.24 10.33
CA GLN A 140 -7.91 4.48 10.40
C GLN A 140 -9.35 4.25 10.87
N SER A 141 -9.91 3.06 10.61
CA SER A 141 -11.28 2.73 10.98
C SER A 141 -11.48 2.48 12.46
N ASN A 142 -10.47 1.97 13.17
CA ASN A 142 -10.59 1.58 14.59
C ASN A 142 -9.45 2.05 15.50
N GLY A 143 -8.41 2.69 14.95
CA GLY A 143 -7.28 3.23 15.67
C GLY A 143 -6.32 2.17 16.25
N THR A 144 -6.45 0.89 15.87
CA THR A 144 -5.50 -0.13 16.30
C THR A 144 -4.16 0.03 15.59
N LEU A 145 -3.09 -0.36 16.27
CA LEU A 145 -1.72 -0.20 15.82
C LEU A 145 -1.06 -1.57 15.59
N MET A 146 -0.30 -1.63 14.51
CA MET A 146 0.61 -2.72 14.19
C MET A 146 2.05 -2.20 14.19
N LEU A 147 2.90 -2.82 15.00
CA LEU A 147 4.28 -2.45 15.20
C LEU A 147 5.20 -3.58 14.75
N ARG A 148 6.17 -3.25 13.91
CA ARG A 148 7.17 -4.19 13.42
C ARG A 148 8.57 -3.65 13.67
N PHE A 149 9.40 -4.43 14.33
CA PHE A 149 10.82 -4.18 14.46
C PHE A 149 11.58 -4.99 13.42
N VAL A 150 12.52 -4.38 12.72
CA VAL A 150 13.43 -5.06 11.79
C VAL A 150 14.81 -5.12 12.41
N LEU A 151 15.25 -6.33 12.74
CA LEU A 151 16.52 -6.59 13.41
C LEU A 151 17.49 -7.37 12.51
N ARG A 152 18.77 -7.23 12.77
CA ARG A 152 19.79 -8.03 12.11
C ARG A 152 19.72 -9.49 12.50
N SER A 153 19.36 -9.80 13.74
CA SER A 153 19.30 -11.15 14.30
C SER A 153 18.26 -11.25 15.42
N SER A 154 17.97 -12.47 15.87
CA SER A 154 17.05 -12.72 16.99
C SER A 154 17.70 -12.61 18.38
N VAL A 155 18.99 -12.27 18.49
CA VAL A 155 19.74 -12.23 19.76
C VAL A 155 19.07 -11.31 20.81
N LYS A 156 18.39 -10.28 20.39
CA LYS A 156 17.70 -9.34 21.30
C LYS A 156 16.26 -9.74 21.63
N LEU A 157 15.74 -10.83 21.09
CA LEU A 157 14.38 -11.30 21.33
C LEU A 157 14.03 -11.40 22.82
N PRO A 158 14.84 -12.03 23.71
CA PRO A 158 14.49 -12.14 25.13
C PRO A 158 14.36 -10.78 25.83
N LEU A 159 15.14 -9.77 25.42
CA LEU A 159 15.08 -8.42 25.98
C LEU A 159 13.83 -7.68 25.50
N ILE A 160 13.45 -7.89 24.27
CA ILE A 160 12.22 -7.33 23.70
C ILE A 160 11.01 -7.94 24.40
N GLU A 161 10.96 -9.26 24.57
CA GLU A 161 9.87 -9.96 25.26
C GLU A 161 9.74 -9.51 26.72
N ARG A 162 10.84 -9.27 27.41
CA ARG A 162 10.85 -8.73 28.79
C ARG A 162 10.20 -7.35 28.89
N GLU A 163 10.51 -6.45 27.96
CA GLU A 163 10.02 -5.07 27.99
C GLU A 163 8.65 -4.86 27.32
N LEU A 164 8.22 -5.82 26.48
CA LEU A 164 6.99 -5.74 25.70
C LEU A 164 5.73 -5.50 26.55
N PRO A 165 5.51 -6.19 27.71
CA PRO A 165 4.33 -5.94 28.53
C PRO A 165 4.17 -4.48 28.98
N GLN A 166 5.28 -3.82 29.32
CA GLN A 166 5.26 -2.41 29.70
C GLN A 166 4.94 -1.51 28.51
N LEU A 167 5.45 -1.83 27.31
CA LEU A 167 5.13 -1.09 26.10
C LEU A 167 3.64 -1.20 25.78
N LEU A 168 3.07 -2.40 25.82
CA LEU A 168 1.65 -2.64 25.54
C LEU A 168 0.73 -2.01 26.57
N ALA A 169 1.15 -1.94 27.84
CA ALA A 169 0.41 -1.24 28.90
C ALA A 169 0.35 0.29 28.65
N ARG A 170 1.42 0.87 28.13
CA ARG A 170 1.49 2.30 27.80
C ARG A 170 0.81 2.65 26.48
N LEU A 171 0.85 1.73 25.52
CA LEU A 171 0.28 1.88 24.19
C LEU A 171 -0.77 0.77 23.90
N PRO A 172 -1.90 0.77 24.60
CA PRO A 172 -2.88 -0.34 24.56
C PRO A 172 -3.56 -0.54 23.20
N LYS A 173 -3.43 0.44 22.30
CA LYS A 173 -3.89 0.33 20.91
C LYS A 173 -2.99 -0.56 20.05
N ILE A 174 -1.78 -0.89 20.47
CA ILE A 174 -0.92 -1.86 19.78
C ILE A 174 -1.51 -3.24 19.97
N LYS A 175 -1.95 -3.87 18.88
CA LYS A 175 -2.57 -5.20 18.86
C LYS A 175 -1.69 -6.24 18.17
N VAL A 176 -0.84 -5.80 17.25
CA VAL A 176 0.09 -6.67 16.52
C VAL A 176 1.50 -6.17 16.74
N VAL A 177 2.38 -7.04 17.22
CA VAL A 177 3.83 -6.79 17.32
C VAL A 177 4.56 -7.95 16.68
N SER A 178 5.51 -7.64 15.81
CA SER A 178 6.39 -8.63 15.19
C SER A 178 7.84 -8.17 15.11
N LEU A 179 8.74 -9.15 15.01
CA LEU A 179 10.14 -8.96 14.65
C LEU A 179 10.37 -9.56 13.28
N ASN A 180 10.95 -8.80 12.38
CA ASN A 180 11.48 -9.30 11.12
C ASN A 180 13.00 -9.42 11.23
N ILE A 181 13.55 -10.56 10.87
CA ILE A 181 15.00 -10.80 10.90
C ILE A 181 15.58 -10.57 9.50
N GLN A 182 16.37 -9.50 9.38
CA GLN A 182 17.02 -9.10 8.13
C GLN A 182 18.54 -9.07 8.34
N PRO A 183 19.25 -10.18 8.12
CA PRO A 183 20.69 -10.29 8.43
C PRO A 183 21.59 -9.60 7.41
N LYS A 184 21.11 -9.35 6.18
CA LYS A 184 21.91 -8.83 5.09
C LYS A 184 22.36 -7.39 5.34
N HIS A 185 23.61 -7.09 5.02
CA HIS A 185 24.12 -5.72 5.00
C HIS A 185 23.73 -5.06 3.65
N ALA A 186 22.48 -4.64 3.56
CA ALA A 186 21.90 -4.01 2.37
C ALA A 186 20.72 -3.13 2.77
N ALA A 187 20.35 -2.17 1.94
CA ALA A 187 19.16 -1.33 2.10
C ALA A 187 17.85 -2.10 1.80
N ILE A 188 17.78 -3.38 2.19
CA ILE A 188 16.62 -4.24 2.07
C ILE A 188 15.83 -4.12 3.37
N LEU A 189 14.54 -3.83 3.25
CA LEU A 189 13.66 -3.61 4.40
C LEU A 189 13.31 -4.90 5.12
N GLU A 190 13.20 -6.02 4.41
CA GLU A 190 12.63 -7.26 4.94
C GLU A 190 13.56 -8.45 4.75
N GLY A 191 13.62 -9.30 5.76
CA GLY A 191 14.18 -10.65 5.70
C GLY A 191 13.06 -11.70 5.61
N GLU A 192 13.44 -12.96 5.54
CA GLU A 192 12.50 -14.08 5.34
C GLU A 192 11.77 -14.46 6.63
N GLU A 193 12.41 -14.29 7.78
CA GLU A 193 11.88 -14.72 9.08
C GLU A 193 11.05 -13.61 9.73
N GLU A 194 9.81 -13.97 10.16
CA GLU A 194 8.92 -13.08 10.91
C GLU A 194 8.47 -13.76 12.19
N ILE A 195 8.78 -13.18 13.35
CA ILE A 195 8.45 -13.68 14.67
C ILE A 195 7.33 -12.83 15.27
N PHE A 196 6.16 -13.40 15.52
CA PHE A 196 5.06 -12.68 16.16
C PHE A 196 5.17 -12.72 17.67
N LEU A 197 5.07 -11.56 18.33
CA LEU A 197 5.13 -11.41 19.78
C LEU A 197 3.75 -11.23 20.43
N THR A 198 2.71 -11.13 19.63
CA THR A 198 1.31 -11.02 20.06
C THR A 198 0.47 -12.17 19.50
N LYS A 199 -0.64 -12.49 20.18
CA LYS A 199 -1.59 -13.51 19.70
C LYS A 199 -2.22 -13.08 18.37
N GLN A 200 -2.57 -11.81 18.26
CA GLN A 200 -3.10 -11.24 17.03
C GLN A 200 -1.95 -11.04 16.04
N LYS A 201 -2.11 -11.55 14.81
CA LYS A 201 -1.09 -11.53 13.76
C LYS A 201 -1.44 -10.63 12.59
N GLN A 202 -2.64 -10.11 12.55
CA GLN A 202 -3.15 -9.19 11.53
C GLN A 202 -3.95 -8.07 12.16
N MET A 203 -3.92 -6.91 11.51
CA MET A 203 -4.72 -5.75 11.83
C MET A 203 -5.92 -5.69 10.87
N GLU A 204 -7.07 -5.30 11.37
CA GLU A 204 -8.24 -5.03 10.56
C GLU A 204 -8.31 -3.55 10.19
N GLU A 205 -8.53 -3.26 8.92
CA GLU A 205 -8.93 -1.97 8.38
C GLU A 205 -10.30 -2.10 7.71
N ASN A 206 -11.10 -1.05 7.69
CA ASN A 206 -12.41 -1.08 7.06
C ASN A 206 -12.54 0.06 6.06
N PHE A 207 -12.71 -0.28 4.77
CA PHE A 207 -12.98 0.67 3.70
C PHE A 207 -14.36 0.39 3.11
N ASN A 208 -15.22 1.41 3.02
CA ASN A 208 -16.57 1.27 2.44
C ASN A 208 -17.38 0.11 3.05
N LYS A 209 -17.24 -0.14 4.35
CA LYS A 209 -17.82 -1.28 5.09
C LYS A 209 -17.27 -2.66 4.70
N ILE A 210 -16.14 -2.71 4.01
CA ILE A 210 -15.43 -3.94 3.66
C ILE A 210 -14.27 -4.11 4.64
N PRO A 211 -14.27 -5.13 5.51
CA PRO A 211 -13.14 -5.44 6.38
C PRO A 211 -11.98 -6.03 5.57
N LEU A 212 -10.82 -5.42 5.67
CA LEU A 212 -9.58 -5.90 5.05
C LEU A 212 -8.59 -6.22 6.16
N PHE A 213 -8.00 -7.41 6.12
CA PHE A 213 -6.98 -7.81 7.07
C PHE A 213 -5.58 -7.60 6.49
N ILE A 214 -4.66 -7.14 7.34
CA ILE A 214 -3.30 -6.75 6.93
C ILE A 214 -2.31 -7.37 7.89
N ARG A 215 -1.26 -7.99 7.36
CA ARG A 215 -0.11 -8.49 8.13
C ARG A 215 1.11 -7.59 7.99
N PRO A 216 2.09 -7.69 8.90
CA PRO A 216 3.31 -6.86 8.85
C PRO A 216 4.08 -6.92 7.53
N GLN A 217 4.12 -8.10 6.87
CA GLN A 217 4.80 -8.31 5.59
C GLN A 217 3.96 -7.83 4.37
N GLY A 218 2.65 -7.56 4.59
CA GLY A 218 1.74 -7.22 3.50
C GLY A 218 1.92 -5.78 3.01
N PHE A 219 1.71 -5.60 1.71
CA PHE A 219 1.48 -4.27 1.17
C PHE A 219 0.06 -3.81 1.50
N PHE A 220 -0.06 -2.55 1.90
CA PHE A 220 -1.35 -1.87 2.02
C PHE A 220 -1.19 -0.39 1.74
N GLN A 221 -2.25 0.24 1.23
CA GLN A 221 -2.26 1.65 0.88
C GLN A 221 -2.01 2.54 2.12
N THR A 222 -1.11 3.52 1.98
CA THR A 222 -0.66 4.34 3.11
C THR A 222 -1.44 5.65 3.29
N ASN A 223 -2.35 5.95 2.37
CA ASN A 223 -3.33 7.04 2.46
C ASN A 223 -4.74 6.43 2.44
N PRO A 224 -5.28 6.02 3.60
CA PRO A 224 -6.52 5.28 3.69
C PRO A 224 -7.72 5.97 3.04
N LYS A 225 -7.82 7.30 3.15
CA LYS A 225 -8.95 8.05 2.57
C LYS A 225 -8.95 8.03 1.05
N VAL A 226 -7.79 8.15 0.44
CA VAL A 226 -7.68 8.06 -1.02
C VAL A 226 -7.87 6.62 -1.48
N ALA A 227 -7.39 5.63 -0.72
CA ALA A 227 -7.61 4.21 -1.00
C ALA A 227 -9.12 3.83 -0.91
N GLU A 228 -9.82 4.33 0.12
CA GLU A 228 -11.28 4.18 0.25
C GLU A 228 -12.00 4.76 -0.98
N GLY A 229 -11.59 5.96 -1.44
CA GLY A 229 -12.11 6.58 -2.65
C GLY A 229 -11.81 5.77 -3.91
N LEU A 230 -10.60 5.23 -4.03
CA LEU A 230 -10.18 4.38 -5.16
C LEU A 230 -11.06 3.13 -5.29
N TYR A 231 -11.28 2.41 -4.20
CA TYR A 231 -12.15 1.24 -4.19
C TYR A 231 -13.64 1.61 -4.39
N GLY A 232 -14.09 2.74 -3.80
CA GLY A 232 -15.43 3.25 -4.00
C GLY A 232 -15.71 3.65 -5.45
N THR A 233 -14.74 4.25 -6.14
CA THR A 233 -14.83 4.55 -7.57
C THR A 233 -14.94 3.26 -8.40
N ALA A 234 -14.13 2.25 -8.09
CA ALA A 234 -14.23 0.95 -8.74
C ALA A 234 -15.64 0.37 -8.62
N GLN A 235 -16.23 0.37 -7.41
CA GLN A 235 -17.61 -0.05 -7.18
C GLN A 235 -18.61 0.71 -8.05
N GLN A 236 -18.52 2.04 -8.09
CA GLN A 236 -19.44 2.89 -8.86
C GLN A 236 -19.36 2.64 -10.37
N TRP A 237 -18.16 2.37 -10.89
CA TRP A 237 -18.00 2.16 -12.33
C TRP A 237 -18.52 0.82 -12.81
N ILE A 238 -18.54 -0.21 -11.94
CA ILE A 238 -18.91 -1.56 -12.35
C ILE A 238 -20.33 -1.98 -11.92
N LYS A 239 -20.99 -1.25 -11.03
CA LYS A 239 -22.24 -1.66 -10.39
C LYS A 239 -23.35 -2.01 -11.38
N ASP A 240 -23.47 -1.25 -12.48
CA ASP A 240 -24.52 -1.41 -13.48
C ASP A 240 -24.10 -2.30 -14.68
N LEU A 241 -22.87 -2.83 -14.67
CA LEU A 241 -22.38 -3.70 -15.72
C LEU A 241 -22.89 -5.14 -15.55
N PRO A 242 -23.08 -5.89 -16.64
CA PRO A 242 -23.53 -7.28 -16.61
C PRO A 242 -22.39 -8.22 -16.23
N ILE A 243 -22.02 -8.26 -14.96
CA ILE A 243 -20.89 -9.01 -14.42
C ILE A 243 -21.41 -10.10 -13.50
N GLU A 244 -21.01 -11.35 -13.76
CA GLU A 244 -21.26 -12.53 -12.94
C GLU A 244 -19.98 -13.23 -12.51
N LYS A 245 -18.87 -13.07 -13.28
CA LYS A 245 -17.57 -13.67 -12.98
C LYS A 245 -16.46 -12.61 -12.97
N ILE A 246 -15.72 -12.53 -11.86
CA ILE A 246 -14.60 -11.60 -11.66
C ILE A 246 -13.31 -12.38 -11.44
N TRP A 247 -12.24 -11.98 -12.13
CA TRP A 247 -10.88 -12.33 -11.75
C TRP A 247 -10.15 -11.07 -11.25
N ASP A 248 -9.52 -11.18 -10.09
CA ASP A 248 -8.67 -10.11 -9.51
C ASP A 248 -7.23 -10.62 -9.50
N LEU A 249 -6.48 -10.23 -10.52
CA LEU A 249 -5.07 -10.60 -10.68
C LEU A 249 -4.19 -9.58 -9.95
N PHE A 250 -3.21 -10.05 -9.21
CA PHE A 250 -2.43 -9.25 -8.25
C PHE A 250 -3.30 -8.70 -7.11
N CYS A 251 -4.20 -9.54 -6.60
CA CYS A 251 -5.27 -9.09 -5.70
C CYS A 251 -4.80 -8.61 -4.31
N GLY A 252 -3.55 -8.89 -3.91
CA GLY A 252 -3.06 -8.55 -2.59
C GLY A 252 -3.98 -9.12 -1.50
N VAL A 253 -4.49 -8.26 -0.61
CA VAL A 253 -5.46 -8.63 0.44
C VAL A 253 -6.92 -8.63 -0.05
N GLY A 254 -7.15 -8.58 -1.37
CA GLY A 254 -8.47 -8.66 -1.98
C GLY A 254 -9.24 -7.33 -2.06
N GLY A 255 -8.56 -6.19 -1.92
CA GLY A 255 -9.23 -4.90 -1.83
C GLY A 255 -10.19 -4.61 -2.98
N PHE A 256 -9.74 -4.67 -4.24
CA PHE A 256 -10.60 -4.41 -5.40
C PHE A 256 -11.67 -5.49 -5.59
N GLY A 257 -11.26 -6.75 -5.60
CA GLY A 257 -12.17 -7.87 -5.86
C GLY A 257 -13.33 -7.94 -4.87
N LEU A 258 -13.05 -7.79 -3.57
CA LEU A 258 -14.06 -7.81 -2.51
C LEU A 258 -15.03 -6.63 -2.61
N HIS A 259 -14.54 -5.42 -2.92
CA HIS A 259 -15.39 -4.25 -3.12
C HIS A 259 -16.31 -4.43 -4.33
N CYS A 260 -15.77 -4.91 -5.46
CA CYS A 260 -16.54 -5.16 -6.66
C CYS A 260 -17.58 -6.29 -6.47
N ALA A 261 -17.20 -7.40 -5.86
CA ALA A 261 -18.14 -8.50 -5.59
C ALA A 261 -19.26 -8.07 -4.64
N LYS A 262 -18.94 -7.29 -3.58
CA LYS A 262 -19.91 -6.83 -2.59
C LYS A 262 -20.97 -5.93 -3.19
N ILE A 263 -20.61 -4.93 -3.99
CA ILE A 263 -21.57 -4.00 -4.59
C ILE A 263 -22.54 -4.72 -5.56
N LEU A 264 -22.02 -5.69 -6.34
CA LEU A 264 -22.84 -6.47 -7.25
C LEU A 264 -23.80 -7.41 -6.49
N GLN A 265 -23.33 -8.03 -5.40
CA GLN A 265 -24.19 -8.84 -4.55
C GLN A 265 -25.29 -8.01 -3.86
N GLU A 266 -25.01 -6.80 -3.43
CA GLU A 266 -26.01 -5.87 -2.85
C GLU A 266 -27.10 -5.48 -3.85
N GLN A 267 -26.83 -5.61 -5.14
CA GLN A 267 -27.84 -5.47 -6.21
C GLN A 267 -28.57 -6.78 -6.54
N GLY A 268 -28.38 -7.83 -5.76
CA GLY A 268 -29.03 -9.13 -5.95
C GLY A 268 -28.38 -10.01 -7.04
N LYS A 269 -27.18 -9.65 -7.53
CA LYS A 269 -26.46 -10.47 -8.53
C LYS A 269 -25.71 -11.60 -7.83
N SER A 270 -25.69 -12.78 -8.43
CA SER A 270 -24.79 -13.87 -8.02
C SER A 270 -23.45 -13.68 -8.72
N VAL A 271 -22.39 -13.45 -7.95
CA VAL A 271 -21.06 -13.13 -8.48
C VAL A 271 -20.01 -14.09 -7.96
N ALA A 272 -19.29 -14.73 -8.87
CA ALA A 272 -18.11 -15.53 -8.56
C ALA A 272 -16.84 -14.67 -8.66
N LEU A 273 -16.03 -14.66 -7.60
CA LEU A 273 -14.74 -13.97 -7.57
C LEU A 273 -13.59 -14.97 -7.39
N THR A 274 -12.61 -14.89 -8.27
CA THR A 274 -11.32 -15.58 -8.12
C THR A 274 -10.20 -14.54 -8.01
N GLY A 275 -9.58 -14.47 -6.82
CA GLY A 275 -8.43 -13.60 -6.56
C GLY A 275 -7.11 -14.37 -6.60
N ILE A 276 -6.11 -13.81 -7.28
CA ILE A 276 -4.79 -14.41 -7.48
C ILE A 276 -3.70 -13.47 -6.98
N GLU A 277 -2.85 -13.99 -6.11
CA GLU A 277 -1.72 -13.26 -5.52
C GLU A 277 -0.59 -14.26 -5.20
N ILE A 278 0.65 -13.85 -5.41
CA ILE A 278 1.81 -14.70 -5.17
C ILE A 278 2.10 -14.89 -3.67
N SER A 279 1.70 -13.93 -2.83
CA SER A 279 1.95 -13.95 -1.38
C SER A 279 0.91 -14.81 -0.64
N PRO A 280 1.30 -15.96 -0.05
CA PRO A 280 0.38 -16.77 0.78
C PRO A 280 -0.18 -16.01 1.98
N SER A 281 0.61 -15.09 2.54
CA SER A 281 0.20 -14.24 3.66
C SER A 281 -0.92 -13.26 3.29
N ALA A 282 -0.86 -12.67 2.09
CA ALA A 282 -1.90 -11.79 1.58
C ALA A 282 -3.18 -12.58 1.27
N ILE A 283 -3.05 -13.76 0.64
CA ILE A 283 -4.18 -14.67 0.39
C ILE A 283 -4.90 -15.08 1.68
N ALA A 284 -4.17 -15.42 2.73
CA ALA A 284 -4.78 -15.74 4.02
C ALA A 284 -5.60 -14.56 4.59
N CYS A 285 -5.12 -13.32 4.40
CA CYS A 285 -5.85 -12.11 4.78
C CYS A 285 -7.10 -11.88 3.91
N ALA A 286 -6.98 -12.07 2.59
CA ALA A 286 -8.10 -11.93 1.66
C ALA A 286 -9.21 -12.95 1.95
N THR A 287 -8.84 -14.20 2.23
CA THR A 287 -9.78 -15.28 2.61
C THR A 287 -10.53 -14.91 3.89
N LEU A 288 -9.82 -14.46 4.93
CA LEU A 288 -10.45 -14.02 6.17
C LEU A 288 -11.42 -12.85 5.96
N SER A 289 -11.09 -11.92 5.07
CA SER A 289 -11.96 -10.80 4.70
C SER A 289 -13.24 -11.29 4.02
N ALA A 290 -13.14 -12.24 3.08
CA ALA A 290 -14.28 -12.84 2.41
C ALA A 290 -15.20 -13.61 3.37
N GLU A 291 -14.61 -14.42 4.27
CA GLU A 291 -15.34 -15.13 5.31
C GLU A 291 -16.13 -14.18 6.21
N LYS A 292 -15.48 -13.10 6.67
CA LYS A 292 -16.14 -12.10 7.51
C LYS A 292 -17.28 -11.36 6.82
N LEU A 293 -17.17 -11.17 5.49
CA LEU A 293 -18.23 -10.58 4.67
C LEU A 293 -19.39 -11.53 4.39
N GLY A 294 -19.20 -12.84 4.61
CA GLY A 294 -20.19 -13.87 4.28
C GLY A 294 -20.52 -13.91 2.79
N LEU A 295 -19.57 -13.59 1.92
CA LEU A 295 -19.75 -13.62 0.47
C LEU A 295 -19.60 -15.04 -0.05
N PRO A 296 -20.61 -15.62 -0.70
CA PRO A 296 -20.51 -16.93 -1.35
C PRO A 296 -19.66 -16.83 -2.62
N GLN A 297 -19.14 -17.97 -3.08
CA GLN A 297 -18.47 -18.11 -4.38
C GLN A 297 -17.21 -17.24 -4.54
N ILE A 298 -16.48 -17.02 -3.43
CA ILE A 298 -15.18 -16.34 -3.48
C ILE A 298 -14.07 -17.34 -3.24
N THR A 299 -13.06 -17.30 -4.10
CA THR A 299 -11.86 -18.13 -4.00
C THR A 299 -10.62 -17.27 -4.16
N PHE A 300 -9.68 -17.42 -3.22
CA PHE A 300 -8.35 -16.83 -3.31
C PHE A 300 -7.29 -17.92 -3.43
N LYS A 301 -6.34 -17.75 -4.37
CA LYS A 301 -5.29 -18.73 -4.66
C LYS A 301 -3.92 -18.06 -4.66
N SER A 302 -2.96 -18.71 -3.99
CA SER A 302 -1.56 -18.27 -4.02
C SER A 302 -0.87 -18.83 -5.26
N LEU A 303 -0.85 -18.04 -6.33
CA LEU A 303 -0.30 -18.39 -7.65
C LEU A 303 0.29 -17.15 -8.31
N ASP A 304 1.14 -17.38 -9.32
CA ASP A 304 1.52 -16.31 -10.25
C ASP A 304 0.34 -15.96 -11.18
N ALA A 305 0.09 -14.66 -11.32
CA ALA A 305 -1.09 -14.16 -12.05
C ALA A 305 -1.08 -14.53 -13.54
N ALA A 306 0.09 -14.48 -14.20
CA ALA A 306 0.21 -14.82 -15.61
C ALA A 306 0.04 -16.33 -15.82
N ASN A 307 0.68 -17.16 -14.98
CA ASN A 307 0.55 -18.62 -15.07
C ASN A 307 -0.88 -19.08 -14.81
N PHE A 308 -1.58 -18.44 -13.84
CA PHE A 308 -2.99 -18.74 -13.61
C PHE A 308 -3.83 -18.41 -14.85
N ALA A 309 -3.71 -17.20 -15.37
CA ALA A 309 -4.52 -16.74 -16.50
C ALA A 309 -4.34 -17.66 -17.72
N LEU A 310 -3.09 -17.99 -18.07
CA LEU A 310 -2.75 -18.86 -19.21
C LEU A 310 -3.30 -20.30 -19.09
N ALA A 311 -3.60 -20.77 -17.89
CA ALA A 311 -4.08 -22.14 -17.64
C ALA A 311 -5.61 -22.26 -17.61
N GLN A 312 -6.37 -21.18 -17.86
CA GLN A 312 -7.83 -21.18 -17.79
C GLN A 312 -8.47 -21.35 -19.17
N GLU A 313 -9.52 -22.16 -19.24
CA GLU A 313 -10.37 -22.32 -20.43
C GLU A 313 -11.58 -21.35 -20.42
N GLU A 314 -12.01 -20.93 -19.24
CA GLU A 314 -13.13 -20.01 -19.07
C GLU A 314 -12.63 -18.57 -18.91
N LYS A 315 -13.42 -17.59 -19.37
CA LYS A 315 -13.12 -16.17 -19.23
C LYS A 315 -14.00 -15.50 -18.16
N PRO A 316 -13.49 -14.48 -17.45
CA PRO A 316 -14.31 -13.62 -16.61
C PRO A 316 -15.07 -12.59 -17.45
N ASP A 317 -16.14 -12.02 -16.87
CA ASP A 317 -16.78 -10.82 -17.43
C ASP A 317 -15.96 -9.58 -17.11
N LEU A 318 -15.45 -9.52 -15.89
CA LEU A 318 -14.55 -8.45 -15.40
C LEU A 318 -13.21 -9.05 -14.97
N LEU A 319 -12.15 -8.52 -15.56
CA LEU A 319 -10.79 -8.74 -15.09
C LEU A 319 -10.30 -7.49 -14.35
N ILE A 320 -9.81 -7.65 -13.13
CA ILE A 320 -9.19 -6.59 -12.33
C ILE A 320 -7.68 -6.83 -12.30
N VAL A 321 -6.89 -5.79 -12.56
CA VAL A 321 -5.45 -5.82 -12.43
C VAL A 321 -4.95 -4.61 -11.64
N ASN A 322 -4.15 -4.89 -10.62
CA ASN A 322 -3.40 -3.87 -9.87
C ASN A 322 -1.94 -4.32 -9.75
N PRO A 323 -1.19 -4.29 -10.87
CA PRO A 323 0.14 -4.87 -10.94
C PRO A 323 1.19 -4.03 -10.19
N PRO A 324 2.37 -4.60 -9.91
CA PRO A 324 3.52 -3.83 -9.43
C PRO A 324 3.95 -2.79 -10.47
N ARG A 325 4.87 -1.88 -10.10
CA ARG A 325 5.33 -0.75 -10.93
C ARG A 325 5.76 -1.10 -12.35
N ARG A 326 6.12 -2.35 -12.63
CA ARG A 326 6.49 -2.81 -13.99
C ARG A 326 5.31 -2.97 -14.95
N GLY A 327 4.06 -2.98 -14.44
CA GLY A 327 2.85 -3.27 -15.20
C GLY A 327 2.57 -4.77 -15.32
N ILE A 328 1.60 -5.14 -16.18
CA ILE A 328 1.23 -6.54 -16.46
C ILE A 328 2.22 -7.20 -17.44
N GLY A 329 2.85 -6.40 -18.28
CA GLY A 329 3.81 -6.84 -19.27
C GLY A 329 3.17 -7.45 -20.52
N LYS A 330 3.99 -7.55 -21.59
CA LYS A 330 3.54 -7.92 -22.94
C LYS A 330 2.87 -9.30 -23.00
N ALA A 331 3.42 -10.29 -22.32
CA ALA A 331 2.88 -11.66 -22.36
C ALA A 331 1.44 -11.74 -21.81
N LEU A 332 1.17 -11.09 -20.66
CA LEU A 332 -0.18 -11.07 -20.10
C LEU A 332 -1.12 -10.19 -20.94
N ALA A 333 -0.67 -9.07 -21.48
CA ALA A 333 -1.46 -8.21 -22.36
C ALA A 333 -1.89 -8.97 -23.65
N GLN A 334 -0.98 -9.70 -24.28
CA GLN A 334 -1.29 -10.55 -25.44
C GLN A 334 -2.30 -11.64 -25.11
N PHE A 335 -2.14 -12.28 -23.95
CA PHE A 335 -3.11 -13.28 -23.50
C PHE A 335 -4.50 -12.66 -23.26
N LEU A 336 -4.59 -11.48 -22.68
CA LEU A 336 -5.86 -10.78 -22.47
C LEU A 336 -6.56 -10.42 -23.79
N ASN A 337 -5.81 -10.09 -24.83
CA ASN A 337 -6.37 -9.93 -26.19
C ASN A 337 -6.95 -11.24 -26.77
N GLN A 338 -6.47 -12.42 -26.35
CA GLN A 338 -7.02 -13.71 -26.75
C GLN A 338 -8.20 -14.13 -25.87
N LEU A 339 -8.09 -13.94 -24.55
CA LEU A 339 -9.12 -14.29 -23.57
C LEU A 339 -10.38 -13.42 -23.72
N GLN A 340 -10.20 -12.14 -24.05
CA GLN A 340 -11.26 -11.16 -24.29
C GLN A 340 -12.32 -11.08 -23.18
N PRO A 341 -11.95 -10.81 -21.89
CA PRO A 341 -12.95 -10.41 -20.91
C PRO A 341 -13.69 -9.16 -21.39
N HIS A 342 -14.99 -9.04 -21.05
CA HIS A 342 -15.80 -7.92 -21.53
C HIS A 342 -15.28 -6.58 -20.98
N PHE A 343 -14.78 -6.59 -19.75
CA PHE A 343 -14.25 -5.40 -19.08
C PHE A 343 -12.92 -5.70 -18.40
N ILE A 344 -12.03 -4.71 -18.40
CA ILE A 344 -10.81 -4.71 -17.59
C ILE A 344 -10.82 -3.46 -16.71
N LEU A 345 -10.72 -3.65 -15.40
CA LEU A 345 -10.50 -2.57 -14.43
C LEU A 345 -9.01 -2.55 -14.08
N TYR A 346 -8.29 -1.55 -14.55
CA TYR A 346 -6.85 -1.42 -14.39
C TYR A 346 -6.52 -0.33 -13.40
N SER A 347 -5.91 -0.68 -12.26
CA SER A 347 -5.33 0.26 -11.30
C SER A 347 -3.80 0.24 -11.41
N SER A 348 -3.15 1.40 -11.34
CA SER A 348 -1.68 1.50 -11.44
C SER A 348 -1.10 2.64 -10.62
N CYS A 349 0.01 2.38 -9.93
CA CYS A 349 0.86 3.41 -9.32
C CYS A 349 1.96 3.94 -10.28
N ASN A 350 1.96 3.51 -11.53
CA ASN A 350 2.92 3.94 -12.55
C ASN A 350 2.24 4.13 -13.91
N ALA A 351 1.95 5.37 -14.25
CA ALA A 351 1.27 5.72 -15.51
C ALA A 351 2.08 5.34 -16.77
N GLU A 352 3.41 5.33 -16.71
CA GLU A 352 4.28 4.96 -17.82
C GLU A 352 4.09 3.47 -18.18
N SER A 353 4.18 2.56 -17.20
CA SER A 353 3.95 1.13 -17.45
C SER A 353 2.51 0.85 -17.88
N MET A 354 1.54 1.55 -17.28
CA MET A 354 0.15 1.45 -17.67
C MET A 354 -0.06 1.88 -19.13
N GLY A 355 0.50 3.02 -19.56
CA GLY A 355 0.41 3.48 -20.95
C GLY A 355 0.95 2.44 -21.94
N ARG A 356 2.09 1.84 -21.64
CA ARG A 356 2.65 0.73 -22.46
C ARG A 356 1.72 -0.48 -22.50
N ASP A 357 1.18 -0.90 -21.36
CA ASP A 357 0.28 -2.05 -21.29
C ASP A 357 -1.04 -1.79 -22.04
N LEU A 358 -1.60 -0.58 -21.93
CA LEU A 358 -2.81 -0.19 -22.68
C LEU A 358 -2.58 -0.17 -24.18
N THR A 359 -1.39 0.21 -24.64
CA THR A 359 -1.03 0.17 -26.07
C THR A 359 -0.99 -1.28 -26.61
N GLU A 360 -0.62 -2.26 -25.78
CA GLU A 360 -0.63 -3.68 -26.14
C GLU A 360 -2.04 -4.30 -26.11
N LEU A 361 -3.02 -3.68 -25.44
CA LEU A 361 -4.40 -4.17 -25.32
C LEU A 361 -5.26 -3.70 -26.50
N HIS A 362 -4.96 -4.19 -27.72
CA HIS A 362 -5.50 -3.70 -29.01
C HIS A 362 -7.02 -3.87 -29.18
N HIS A 363 -7.65 -4.80 -28.45
CA HIS A 363 -9.08 -5.06 -28.52
C HIS A 363 -9.89 -4.28 -27.50
N TYR A 364 -9.25 -3.35 -26.77
CA TYR A 364 -9.89 -2.60 -25.69
C TYR A 364 -9.86 -1.10 -25.93
N GLN A 365 -10.95 -0.46 -25.54
CA GLN A 365 -11.04 0.99 -25.47
C GLN A 365 -11.20 1.43 -24.02
N ALA A 366 -10.44 2.43 -23.62
CA ALA A 366 -10.62 3.06 -22.32
C ALA A 366 -11.91 3.91 -22.32
N GLU A 367 -12.83 3.60 -21.42
CA GLU A 367 -14.11 4.32 -21.27
C GLU A 367 -13.99 5.40 -20.18
N LYS A 368 -13.36 5.09 -19.05
CA LYS A 368 -13.24 6.01 -17.90
C LYS A 368 -11.83 5.99 -17.34
N ILE A 369 -11.38 7.15 -16.88
CA ILE A 369 -10.09 7.27 -16.19
C ILE A 369 -10.18 8.29 -15.06
N GLN A 370 -9.53 8.01 -13.95
CA GLN A 370 -9.39 8.92 -12.81
C GLN A 370 -8.02 8.84 -12.18
N LEU A 371 -7.47 9.99 -11.85
CA LEU A 371 -6.26 10.16 -11.06
C LEU A 371 -6.61 10.23 -9.57
N PHE A 372 -5.86 9.52 -8.74
CA PHE A 372 -5.98 9.53 -7.28
C PHE A 372 -4.68 10.05 -6.67
N ASP A 373 -4.76 11.18 -5.98
CA ASP A 373 -3.59 11.76 -5.33
C ASP A 373 -3.24 11.05 -4.02
N MET A 374 -2.72 9.83 -4.16
CA MET A 374 -2.30 8.99 -3.04
C MET A 374 -1.14 9.60 -2.25
N PHE A 375 -0.30 10.42 -2.91
CA PHE A 375 0.95 10.95 -2.37
C PHE A 375 1.08 12.45 -2.66
N PRO A 376 0.32 13.33 -1.95
CA PRO A 376 0.50 14.77 -2.04
C PRO A 376 1.95 15.17 -1.77
N HIS A 377 2.36 16.32 -2.30
CA HIS A 377 3.72 16.87 -2.24
C HIS A 377 4.80 16.05 -2.96
N THR A 378 4.39 15.10 -3.80
CA THR A 378 5.29 14.29 -4.64
C THR A 378 4.75 14.16 -6.06
N SER A 379 5.56 13.67 -6.98
CA SER A 379 5.13 13.37 -8.36
C SER A 379 4.33 12.06 -8.48
N HIS A 380 4.20 11.28 -7.39
CA HIS A 380 3.52 9.99 -7.40
C HIS A 380 2.00 10.12 -7.25
N TYR A 381 1.27 9.24 -7.93
CA TYR A 381 -0.18 9.13 -7.88
C TYR A 381 -0.62 7.74 -8.30
N GLU A 382 -1.89 7.41 -8.06
CA GLU A 382 -2.55 6.21 -8.55
C GLU A 382 -3.50 6.59 -9.70
N VAL A 383 -3.73 5.66 -10.61
CA VAL A 383 -4.69 5.80 -11.71
C VAL A 383 -5.62 4.61 -11.72
N LEU A 384 -6.90 4.84 -11.92
CA LEU A 384 -7.88 3.82 -12.22
C LEU A 384 -8.44 4.06 -13.62
N THR A 385 -8.52 3.02 -14.43
CA THR A 385 -9.20 3.06 -15.73
C THR A 385 -10.10 1.85 -15.93
N LEU A 386 -11.24 2.08 -16.57
CA LEU A 386 -12.14 1.03 -17.03
C LEU A 386 -12.00 0.89 -18.54
N LEU A 387 -11.66 -0.30 -18.97
CA LEU A 387 -11.55 -0.67 -20.39
C LEU A 387 -12.70 -1.58 -20.77
N LYS A 388 -13.18 -1.42 -21.99
CA LYS A 388 -14.23 -2.26 -22.59
C LYS A 388 -13.75 -2.88 -23.87
N LEU A 389 -14.11 -4.12 -24.06
CA LEU A 389 -13.87 -4.87 -25.31
C LEU A 389 -14.63 -4.20 -26.45
N THR A 390 -13.96 -3.97 -27.58
CA THR A 390 -14.51 -3.28 -28.79
C THR A 390 -15.00 -4.25 -29.84
#